data_475497845944f1fed9ee2593422bf2bd
#
_entry.id   475497845944f1fed9ee2593422bf2bd
#
_cell.length_a   1.000
_cell.length_b   1.000
_cell.length_c   1.000
_cell.angle_alpha   90.00
_cell.angle_beta   90.00
_cell.angle_gamma   90.00
#
_symmetry.space_group_name_H-M   'P 1'
#
loop_
_entity.id
_entity.type
_entity.pdbx_description
1 polymer ?
#
loop_
_entity_poly.entity_id
_entity_poly.type
_entity_poly.pdbx_seq_one_letter_code
_entity_poly.pdbx_strand_id
1 'polypeptide(L)'
;MYASNLYMMKKAMTIAGVDSGGGAGIAADLKTFSALGVHGTCVITSLTAQNTKGVLNSLDTPIDFIKEQFDAITSDIKIDYAKTGMLSSPDIVRMVAGLIKREKLPLVIDPVISAEAGGMLLADDAVSVLIEELIPLTDVITPNIHEAQRLTGVRIKDIRDAQKAARKIYELGAKAVIVTGGHLKGTDVLYSNEEFSLIEGKLIKGGTHGSGCTHSAAITAQLAKGMPLAEAARFAKEFVEQAISRSIAIGKGASPVNQLGSTLAEAGKYQVLKNVAEAVLLIENSREFFDLIPEVGCNIAMGIQDASSVFDVAAVSGRIVRLKKAPHAVGCVAFGASSHIARIVLTSMHFNNFMRAAINIRYSEEAILACEELGFSVESFSR
;
A
#
# COMPACT_ATOMS: atom_id res chain seq x y z
N MET A 1 -6.19 -25.99 29.83
CA MET A 1 -6.86 -24.71 29.55
C MET A 1 -5.92 -23.87 28.71
N TYR A 2 -5.93 -24.03 27.39
CA TYR A 2 -5.26 -23.09 26.50
C TYR A 2 -6.22 -21.91 26.34
N ALA A 3 -5.94 -20.82 27.02
CA ALA A 3 -6.60 -19.56 26.75
C ALA A 3 -6.22 -19.13 25.33
N SER A 4 -7.11 -19.36 24.41
CA SER A 4 -7.07 -18.76 23.08
C SER A 4 -7.21 -17.25 23.25
N ASN A 5 -6.09 -16.53 23.33
CA ASN A 5 -6.04 -15.15 22.86
C ASN A 5 -6.27 -15.22 21.34
N LEU A 6 -7.49 -15.50 20.93
CA LEU A 6 -7.98 -15.17 19.62
C LEU A 6 -7.80 -13.66 19.49
N TYR A 7 -6.80 -13.26 18.75
CA TYR A 7 -6.65 -11.90 18.26
C TYR A 7 -7.96 -11.55 17.57
N MET A 8 -8.87 -10.90 18.31
CA MET A 8 -10.14 -10.49 17.74
C MET A 8 -9.81 -9.48 16.65
N MET A 9 -9.94 -9.91 15.38
CA MET A 9 -9.69 -9.06 14.22
C MET A 9 -10.53 -7.79 14.35
N LYS A 10 -9.88 -6.63 14.26
CA LYS A 10 -10.54 -5.33 14.27
C LYS A 10 -11.36 -5.14 13.02
N LYS A 11 -12.44 -4.41 13.11
CA LYS A 11 -13.42 -4.20 12.04
C LYS A 11 -13.57 -2.72 11.75
N ALA A 12 -13.37 -2.36 10.50
CA ALA A 12 -13.57 -1.01 9.99
C ALA A 12 -14.69 -0.98 8.94
N MET A 13 -15.45 0.08 8.91
CA MET A 13 -16.49 0.32 7.91
C MET A 13 -16.08 1.48 7.01
N THR A 14 -16.14 1.29 5.68
CA THR A 14 -16.07 2.40 4.74
C THR A 14 -17.46 2.73 4.20
N ILE A 15 -17.82 4.01 4.16
CA ILE A 15 -19.08 4.55 3.64
C ILE A 15 -18.70 5.49 2.51
N ALA A 16 -18.77 5.03 1.26
CA ALA A 16 -18.22 5.77 0.13
C ALA A 16 -18.78 5.31 -1.23
N GLY A 17 -18.36 5.99 -2.28
CA GLY A 17 -18.58 5.55 -3.64
C GLY A 17 -17.63 4.45 -4.08
N VAL A 18 -18.03 3.67 -5.07
CA VAL A 18 -17.22 2.61 -5.71
C VAL A 18 -16.56 3.16 -6.96
N ASP A 19 -15.24 3.09 -7.03
CA ASP A 19 -14.47 3.23 -8.26
C ASP A 19 -14.46 1.89 -9.01
N SER A 20 -15.14 1.80 -10.16
CA SER A 20 -15.18 0.60 -10.98
C SER A 20 -13.82 0.22 -11.57
N GLY A 21 -12.87 1.18 -11.68
CA GLY A 21 -11.47 0.93 -12.05
C GLY A 21 -10.65 0.33 -10.92
N GLY A 22 -11.18 0.30 -9.70
CA GLY A 22 -10.59 -0.36 -8.54
C GLY A 22 -9.41 0.37 -7.92
N GLY A 23 -9.14 1.63 -8.30
CA GLY A 23 -7.99 2.42 -7.83
C GLY A 23 -8.27 3.26 -6.59
N ALA A 24 -9.53 3.67 -6.39
CA ALA A 24 -9.96 4.58 -5.33
C ALA A 24 -11.25 4.11 -4.64
N GLY A 25 -11.84 4.96 -3.79
CA GLY A 25 -13.10 4.71 -3.09
C GLY A 25 -13.08 3.43 -2.27
N ILE A 26 -14.23 2.78 -2.16
CA ILE A 26 -14.39 1.51 -1.40
C ILE A 26 -13.35 0.46 -1.79
N ALA A 27 -13.00 0.35 -3.07
CA ALA A 27 -12.03 -0.64 -3.53
C ALA A 27 -10.62 -0.41 -2.93
N ALA A 28 -10.16 0.84 -2.87
CA ALA A 28 -8.91 1.21 -2.21
C ALA A 28 -8.97 1.01 -0.69
N ASP A 29 -10.10 1.37 -0.06
CA ASP A 29 -10.31 1.25 1.37
C ASP A 29 -10.26 -0.21 1.82
N LEU A 30 -11.00 -1.11 1.18
CA LEU A 30 -11.02 -2.54 1.51
C LEU A 30 -9.66 -3.21 1.28
N LYS A 31 -8.93 -2.85 0.20
CA LYS A 31 -7.56 -3.32 -0.02
C LYS A 31 -6.64 -2.86 1.10
N THR A 32 -6.77 -1.60 1.54
CA THR A 32 -5.98 -1.03 2.64
C THR A 32 -6.28 -1.73 3.97
N PHE A 33 -7.56 -1.92 4.31
CA PHE A 33 -7.95 -2.63 5.51
C PHE A 33 -7.40 -4.06 5.52
N SER A 34 -7.53 -4.76 4.40
CA SER A 34 -7.01 -6.14 4.24
C SER A 34 -5.49 -6.19 4.37
N ALA A 35 -4.75 -5.28 3.71
CA ALA A 35 -3.29 -5.19 3.80
C ALA A 35 -2.82 -4.93 5.24
N LEU A 36 -3.63 -4.23 6.02
CA LEU A 36 -3.33 -3.88 7.41
C LEU A 36 -3.96 -4.84 8.43
N GLY A 37 -4.51 -5.97 8.00
CA GLY A 37 -5.07 -7.00 8.89
C GLY A 37 -6.31 -6.54 9.67
N VAL A 38 -7.14 -5.69 9.07
CA VAL A 38 -8.44 -5.23 9.58
C VAL A 38 -9.53 -5.79 8.68
N HIS A 39 -10.61 -6.32 9.26
CA HIS A 39 -11.78 -6.74 8.48
C HIS A 39 -12.53 -5.49 8.01
N GLY A 40 -12.61 -5.31 6.70
CA GLY A 40 -13.33 -4.19 6.08
C GLY A 40 -14.77 -4.57 5.75
N THR A 41 -15.73 -3.75 6.19
CA THR A 41 -17.11 -3.74 5.70
C THR A 41 -17.35 -2.48 4.88
N CYS A 42 -18.38 -2.46 4.04
CA CYS A 42 -18.65 -1.30 3.20
C CYS A 42 -20.14 -0.98 3.07
N VAL A 43 -20.44 0.32 3.02
CA VAL A 43 -21.74 0.89 2.67
C VAL A 43 -21.54 1.71 1.39
N ILE A 44 -22.20 1.33 0.34
CA ILE A 44 -22.06 1.94 -0.99
C ILE A 44 -23.00 3.12 -1.13
N THR A 45 -22.44 4.32 -1.28
CA THR A 45 -23.21 5.57 -1.46
C THR A 45 -23.46 5.90 -2.93
N SER A 46 -22.54 5.47 -3.82
CA SER A 46 -22.69 5.67 -5.25
C SER A 46 -21.82 4.68 -6.04
N LEU A 47 -22.21 4.42 -7.26
CA LEU A 47 -21.47 3.62 -8.23
C LEU A 47 -20.92 4.54 -9.32
N THR A 48 -19.66 4.39 -9.71
CA THR A 48 -19.09 5.14 -10.84
C THR A 48 -18.79 4.24 -12.03
N ALA A 49 -19.03 4.74 -13.23
CA ALA A 49 -18.43 4.23 -14.44
C ALA A 49 -17.10 4.97 -14.63
N GLN A 50 -16.02 4.41 -14.12
CA GLN A 50 -14.72 5.06 -14.01
C GLN A 50 -13.60 4.15 -14.52
N ASN A 51 -12.57 4.75 -15.07
CA ASN A 51 -11.33 4.11 -15.47
C ASN A 51 -10.13 5.00 -15.13
N THR A 52 -8.92 4.62 -15.53
CA THR A 52 -7.71 5.39 -15.24
C THR A 52 -7.68 6.80 -15.84
N LYS A 53 -8.55 7.13 -16.80
CA LYS A 53 -8.63 8.46 -17.43
C LYS A 53 -9.60 9.40 -16.73
N GLY A 54 -10.57 8.88 -15.93
CA GLY A 54 -11.53 9.67 -15.20
C GLY A 54 -12.88 8.99 -15.01
N VAL A 55 -13.80 9.74 -14.39
CA VAL A 55 -15.19 9.36 -14.17
C VAL A 55 -16.00 9.70 -15.42
N LEU A 56 -16.66 8.72 -16.02
CA LEU A 56 -17.52 8.88 -17.19
C LEU A 56 -18.98 9.14 -16.79
N ASN A 57 -19.42 8.48 -15.72
CA ASN A 57 -20.78 8.60 -15.18
C ASN A 57 -20.82 8.14 -13.72
N SER A 58 -21.82 8.57 -12.97
CA SER A 58 -22.08 8.12 -11.62
C SER A 58 -23.57 7.89 -11.37
N LEU A 59 -23.89 6.97 -10.49
CA LEU A 59 -25.25 6.64 -10.06
C LEU A 59 -25.28 6.59 -8.54
N ASP A 60 -26.06 7.43 -7.91
CA ASP A 60 -26.25 7.41 -6.46
C ASP A 60 -27.09 6.20 -6.05
N THR A 61 -26.68 5.57 -4.97
CA THR A 61 -27.48 4.53 -4.31
C THR A 61 -28.70 5.18 -3.66
N PRO A 62 -29.91 4.61 -3.80
CA PRO A 62 -31.08 5.12 -3.11
C PRO A 62 -30.84 5.23 -1.60
N ILE A 63 -31.25 6.35 -0.99
CA ILE A 63 -30.97 6.70 0.41
C ILE A 63 -31.45 5.60 1.36
N ASP A 64 -32.65 5.05 1.12
CA ASP A 64 -33.19 3.96 1.94
C ASP A 64 -32.29 2.72 1.87
N PHE A 65 -31.72 2.43 0.69
CA PHE A 65 -30.82 1.29 0.53
C PHE A 65 -29.44 1.52 1.15
N ILE A 66 -28.96 2.77 1.20
CA ILE A 66 -27.74 3.10 1.99
C ILE A 66 -27.99 2.80 3.48
N LYS A 67 -29.17 3.19 3.99
CA LYS A 67 -29.57 2.87 5.36
C LYS A 67 -29.68 1.37 5.61
N GLU A 68 -30.29 0.61 4.69
CA GLU A 68 -30.43 -0.84 4.80
C GLU A 68 -29.07 -1.55 4.85
N GLN A 69 -28.11 -1.15 3.99
CA GLN A 69 -26.73 -1.68 4.04
C GLN A 69 -26.09 -1.43 5.40
N PHE A 70 -26.21 -0.21 5.91
CA PHE A 70 -25.63 0.18 7.19
C PHE A 70 -26.26 -0.61 8.34
N ASP A 71 -27.59 -0.70 8.38
CA ASP A 71 -28.35 -1.41 9.42
C ASP A 71 -28.05 -2.93 9.38
N ALA A 72 -27.96 -3.51 8.20
CA ALA A 72 -27.58 -4.92 8.04
C ALA A 72 -26.21 -5.24 8.66
N ILE A 73 -25.23 -4.34 8.47
CA ILE A 73 -23.89 -4.53 9.04
C ILE A 73 -23.91 -4.32 10.56
N THR A 74 -24.47 -3.20 11.03
CA THR A 74 -24.38 -2.81 12.45
C THR A 74 -25.26 -3.65 13.37
N SER A 75 -26.29 -4.32 12.85
CA SER A 75 -27.11 -5.27 13.60
C SER A 75 -26.38 -6.57 13.96
N ASP A 76 -25.30 -6.92 13.25
CA ASP A 76 -24.56 -8.17 13.42
C ASP A 76 -23.08 -7.93 13.78
N ILE A 77 -22.44 -6.95 13.16
CA ILE A 77 -21.00 -6.70 13.27
C ILE A 77 -20.75 -5.44 14.10
N LYS A 78 -20.11 -5.61 15.26
CA LYS A 78 -19.63 -4.45 16.04
C LYS A 78 -18.44 -3.81 15.30
N ILE A 79 -18.65 -2.62 14.76
CA ILE A 79 -17.62 -1.82 14.08
C ILE A 79 -16.74 -1.10 15.12
N ASP A 80 -15.42 -1.20 14.98
CA ASP A 80 -14.47 -0.51 15.85
C ASP A 80 -14.23 0.94 15.40
N TYR A 81 -14.25 1.20 14.06
CA TYR A 81 -14.05 2.53 13.49
C TYR A 81 -14.72 2.64 12.11
N ALA A 82 -15.25 3.80 11.79
CA ALA A 82 -15.82 4.09 10.46
C ALA A 82 -14.98 5.13 9.71
N LYS A 83 -15.08 5.09 8.36
CA LYS A 83 -14.51 6.10 7.46
C LYS A 83 -15.57 6.50 6.44
N THR A 84 -15.69 7.80 6.14
CA THR A 84 -16.43 8.26 4.95
C THR A 84 -15.47 8.67 3.85
N GLY A 85 -15.87 8.44 2.60
CA GLY A 85 -15.24 8.97 1.40
C GLY A 85 -16.23 9.81 0.58
N MET A 86 -16.37 9.55 -0.71
CA MET A 86 -17.29 10.28 -1.59
C MET A 86 -18.73 10.13 -1.13
N LEU A 87 -19.38 11.26 -0.81
CA LEU A 87 -20.79 11.42 -0.46
C LEU A 87 -21.42 12.44 -1.42
N SER A 88 -21.94 11.98 -2.54
CA SER A 88 -22.26 12.78 -3.73
C SER A 88 -23.30 13.89 -3.56
N SER A 89 -24.22 13.79 -2.58
CA SER A 89 -25.32 14.72 -2.41
C SER A 89 -25.57 15.14 -0.95
N PRO A 90 -26.24 16.29 -0.72
CA PRO A 90 -26.60 16.76 0.63
C PRO A 90 -27.40 15.73 1.42
N ASP A 91 -28.33 15.04 0.75
CA ASP A 91 -29.21 14.07 1.41
C ASP A 91 -28.46 12.82 1.85
N ILE A 92 -27.46 12.37 1.07
CA ILE A 92 -26.56 11.28 1.46
C ILE A 92 -25.71 11.71 2.67
N VAL A 93 -25.17 12.94 2.66
CA VAL A 93 -24.39 13.46 3.81
C VAL A 93 -25.24 13.48 5.08
N ARG A 94 -26.49 14.01 5.02
CA ARG A 94 -27.41 14.02 6.17
C ARG A 94 -27.75 12.62 6.65
N MET A 95 -28.05 11.71 5.74
CA MET A 95 -28.34 10.32 6.09
C MET A 95 -27.15 9.69 6.82
N VAL A 96 -25.94 9.79 6.27
CA VAL A 96 -24.74 9.24 6.88
C VAL A 96 -24.46 9.88 8.26
N ALA A 97 -24.57 11.20 8.39
CA ALA A 97 -24.41 11.90 9.67
C ALA A 97 -25.41 11.37 10.73
N GLY A 98 -26.68 11.19 10.35
CA GLY A 98 -27.70 10.59 11.23
C GLY A 98 -27.36 9.18 11.68
N LEU A 99 -26.85 8.33 10.77
CA LEU A 99 -26.44 6.95 11.06
C LEU A 99 -25.23 6.89 12.00
N ILE A 100 -24.19 7.68 11.73
CA ILE A 100 -22.99 7.78 12.58
C ILE A 100 -23.35 8.26 13.98
N LYS A 101 -24.20 9.29 14.09
CA LYS A 101 -24.67 9.83 15.37
C LYS A 101 -25.50 8.80 16.16
N ARG A 102 -26.39 8.06 15.50
CA ARG A 102 -27.22 7.01 16.10
C ARG A 102 -26.37 5.91 16.74
N GLU A 103 -25.39 5.39 16.00
CA GLU A 103 -24.52 4.29 16.46
C GLU A 103 -23.31 4.78 17.27
N LYS A 104 -23.10 6.09 17.37
CA LYS A 104 -21.92 6.72 18.04
C LYS A 104 -20.59 6.14 17.54
N LEU A 105 -20.49 5.89 16.24
CA LEU A 105 -19.28 5.31 15.65
C LEU A 105 -18.15 6.34 15.63
N PRO A 106 -16.95 5.98 16.10
CA PRO A 106 -15.77 6.80 15.86
C PRO A 106 -15.51 6.90 14.35
N LEU A 107 -15.18 8.13 13.88
CA LEU A 107 -15.23 8.47 12.46
C LEU A 107 -13.95 9.15 11.96
N VAL A 108 -13.44 8.68 10.83
CA VAL A 108 -12.48 9.40 9.96
C VAL A 108 -13.23 9.93 8.73
N ILE A 109 -13.08 11.20 8.40
CA ILE A 109 -13.62 11.79 7.16
C ILE A 109 -12.50 12.01 6.15
N ASP A 110 -12.64 11.42 4.98
CA ASP A 110 -11.96 11.82 3.76
C ASP A 110 -12.94 12.71 2.96
N PRO A 111 -12.76 14.03 2.95
CA PRO A 111 -13.77 14.94 2.42
C PRO A 111 -13.69 15.07 0.90
N VAL A 112 -13.82 13.96 0.20
CA VAL A 112 -13.65 13.85 -1.26
C VAL A 112 -14.56 14.82 -1.99
N ILE A 113 -14.07 16.03 -2.27
CA ILE A 113 -14.80 17.11 -2.94
C ILE A 113 -14.62 17.04 -4.46
N SER A 114 -13.42 16.65 -4.93
CA SER A 114 -13.12 16.54 -6.35
C SER A 114 -12.32 15.28 -6.66
N ALA A 115 -12.51 14.72 -7.85
CA ALA A 115 -11.67 13.61 -8.32
C ALA A 115 -10.26 14.10 -8.67
N GLU A 116 -9.24 13.28 -8.40
CA GLU A 116 -7.84 13.57 -8.76
C GLU A 116 -7.67 13.75 -10.29
N ALA A 117 -8.44 13.00 -11.08
CA ALA A 117 -8.45 13.09 -12.54
C ALA A 117 -9.27 14.29 -13.08
N GLY A 118 -9.77 15.17 -12.20
CA GLY A 118 -10.66 16.28 -12.53
C GLY A 118 -12.14 15.88 -12.50
N GLY A 119 -12.98 16.85 -12.17
CA GLY A 119 -14.43 16.68 -11.98
C GLY A 119 -14.87 16.87 -10.53
N MET A 120 -15.97 17.58 -10.34
CA MET A 120 -16.57 17.83 -9.04
C MET A 120 -17.35 16.57 -8.63
N LEU A 121 -17.05 16.01 -7.46
CA LEU A 121 -17.70 14.81 -6.90
C LEU A 121 -18.71 15.16 -5.82
N LEU A 122 -18.56 16.33 -5.19
CA LEU A 122 -19.45 16.85 -4.16
C LEU A 122 -19.99 18.21 -4.61
N ALA A 123 -21.30 18.36 -4.63
CA ALA A 123 -21.96 19.62 -4.97
C ALA A 123 -21.72 20.68 -3.86
N ASP A 124 -21.81 21.98 -4.20
CA ASP A 124 -21.51 23.06 -3.27
C ASP A 124 -22.43 23.08 -2.04
N ASP A 125 -23.70 22.76 -2.22
CA ASP A 125 -24.68 22.62 -1.15
C ASP A 125 -24.36 21.42 -0.23
N ALA A 126 -23.81 20.35 -0.78
CA ALA A 126 -23.36 19.20 0.00
C ALA A 126 -22.12 19.51 0.85
N VAL A 127 -21.22 20.41 0.41
CA VAL A 127 -20.10 20.90 1.22
C VAL A 127 -20.61 21.62 2.47
N SER A 128 -21.66 22.45 2.34
CA SER A 128 -22.27 23.14 3.48
C SER A 128 -22.83 22.15 4.51
N VAL A 129 -23.56 21.13 4.04
CA VAL A 129 -24.10 20.08 4.92
C VAL A 129 -22.98 19.24 5.55
N LEU A 130 -21.91 18.94 4.82
CA LEU A 130 -20.73 18.26 5.37
C LEU A 130 -20.13 19.04 6.55
N ILE A 131 -20.00 20.38 6.39
CA ILE A 131 -19.49 21.27 7.44
C ILE A 131 -20.43 21.30 8.65
N GLU A 132 -21.72 21.43 8.44
CA GLU A 132 -22.70 21.64 9.51
C GLU A 132 -23.04 20.36 10.27
N GLU A 133 -23.14 19.22 9.58
CA GLU A 133 -23.71 18.01 10.17
C GLU A 133 -22.72 16.86 10.38
N LEU A 134 -21.71 16.71 9.50
CA LEU A 134 -20.82 15.54 9.57
C LEU A 134 -19.47 15.86 10.21
N ILE A 135 -18.85 17.00 9.91
CA ILE A 135 -17.56 17.40 10.51
C ILE A 135 -17.60 17.43 12.04
N PRO A 136 -18.67 17.93 12.70
CA PRO A 136 -18.74 17.92 14.18
C PRO A 136 -18.79 16.52 14.81
N LEU A 137 -19.02 15.48 14.03
CA LEU A 137 -19.06 14.08 14.50
C LEU A 137 -17.73 13.37 14.35
N THR A 138 -16.74 13.99 13.67
CA THR A 138 -15.51 13.30 13.30
C THR A 138 -14.42 13.35 14.37
N ASP A 139 -13.70 12.25 14.51
CA ASP A 139 -12.48 12.22 15.31
C ASP A 139 -11.29 12.76 14.50
N VAL A 140 -11.26 12.49 13.19
CA VAL A 140 -10.17 12.95 12.30
C VAL A 140 -10.73 13.24 10.91
N ILE A 141 -10.38 14.40 10.35
CA ILE A 141 -10.63 14.73 8.95
C ILE A 141 -9.31 14.89 8.20
N THR A 142 -9.23 14.36 6.96
CA THR A 142 -7.98 14.26 6.18
C THR A 142 -8.03 14.99 4.84
N PRO A 143 -8.32 16.30 4.80
CA PRO A 143 -8.40 17.03 3.55
C PRO A 143 -7.03 17.19 2.88
N ASN A 144 -6.99 17.09 1.56
CA ASN A 144 -5.89 17.61 0.77
C ASN A 144 -5.91 19.16 0.73
N ILE A 145 -4.89 19.78 0.13
CA ILE A 145 -4.78 21.24 0.06
C ILE A 145 -6.00 21.89 -0.60
N HIS A 146 -6.50 21.32 -1.71
CA HIS A 146 -7.65 21.87 -2.44
C HIS A 146 -8.93 21.76 -1.61
N GLU A 147 -9.13 20.65 -0.94
CA GLU A 147 -10.27 20.43 -0.05
C GLU A 147 -10.20 21.34 1.18
N ALA A 148 -9.02 21.47 1.79
CA ALA A 148 -8.83 22.38 2.91
C ALA A 148 -9.11 23.85 2.51
N GLN A 149 -8.67 24.27 1.33
CA GLN A 149 -9.02 25.59 0.77
C GLN A 149 -10.51 25.75 0.57
N ARG A 150 -11.19 24.71 0.06
CA ARG A 150 -12.63 24.73 -0.18
C ARG A 150 -13.44 24.82 1.11
N LEU A 151 -13.06 24.05 2.13
CA LEU A 151 -13.72 24.04 3.43
C LEU A 151 -13.54 25.35 4.21
N THR A 152 -12.40 26.06 4.03
CA THR A 152 -12.03 27.17 4.90
C THR A 152 -12.00 28.54 4.22
N GLY A 153 -11.94 28.58 2.90
CA GLY A 153 -11.65 29.79 2.13
C GLY A 153 -10.20 30.28 2.26
N VAL A 154 -9.32 29.59 2.98
CA VAL A 154 -7.92 29.95 3.13
C VAL A 154 -7.14 29.54 1.91
N ARG A 155 -6.46 30.45 1.23
CA ARG A 155 -5.52 30.12 0.16
C ARG A 155 -4.23 29.55 0.77
N ILE A 156 -3.91 28.29 0.47
CA ILE A 156 -2.75 27.59 1.02
C ILE A 156 -1.59 27.63 0.01
N LYS A 157 -0.48 28.23 0.40
CA LYS A 157 0.75 28.33 -0.38
C LYS A 157 1.94 27.65 0.31
N ASP A 158 1.90 27.57 1.62
CA ASP A 158 2.95 27.02 2.47
C ASP A 158 2.37 26.33 3.71
N ILE A 159 3.26 25.78 4.54
CA ILE A 159 2.91 25.08 5.79
C ILE A 159 2.14 25.99 6.76
N ARG A 160 2.46 27.29 6.83
CA ARG A 160 1.78 28.21 7.75
C ARG A 160 0.32 28.43 7.34
N ASP A 161 0.05 28.49 6.05
CA ASP A 161 -1.31 28.61 5.56
C ASP A 161 -2.08 27.30 5.77
N ALA A 162 -1.42 26.13 5.60
CA ALA A 162 -2.01 24.82 5.92
C ALA A 162 -2.35 24.71 7.42
N GLN A 163 -1.51 25.24 8.30
CA GLN A 163 -1.79 25.34 9.75
C GLN A 163 -3.01 26.20 10.03
N LYS A 164 -3.16 27.37 9.37
CA LYS A 164 -4.34 28.22 9.50
C LYS A 164 -5.62 27.49 9.05
N ALA A 165 -5.54 26.77 7.91
CA ALA A 165 -6.66 26.00 7.41
C ALA A 165 -7.03 24.86 8.36
N ALA A 166 -6.04 24.11 8.88
CA ALA A 166 -6.27 23.04 9.85
C ALA A 166 -6.96 23.54 11.11
N ARG A 167 -6.53 24.70 11.66
CA ARG A 167 -7.17 25.31 12.82
C ARG A 167 -8.63 25.71 12.53
N LYS A 168 -8.90 26.30 11.36
CA LYS A 168 -10.29 26.64 10.97
C LYS A 168 -11.18 25.39 10.87
N ILE A 169 -10.68 24.29 10.28
CA ILE A 169 -11.46 23.05 10.19
C ILE A 169 -11.70 22.46 11.60
N TYR A 170 -10.73 22.55 12.49
CA TYR A 170 -10.90 22.16 13.91
C TYR A 170 -11.99 23.00 14.59
N GLU A 171 -12.03 24.32 14.34
CA GLU A 171 -13.08 25.23 14.83
C GLU A 171 -14.48 24.91 14.26
N LEU A 172 -14.58 24.19 13.15
CA LEU A 172 -15.86 23.65 12.62
C LEU A 172 -16.35 22.42 13.40
N GLY A 173 -15.59 21.92 14.39
CA GLY A 173 -16.00 20.86 15.30
C GLY A 173 -15.27 19.52 15.14
N ALA A 174 -14.34 19.39 14.21
CA ALA A 174 -13.48 18.21 14.10
C ALA A 174 -12.57 18.09 15.32
N LYS A 175 -12.37 16.86 15.88
CA LYS A 175 -11.45 16.66 17.02
C LYS A 175 -9.98 16.68 16.62
N ALA A 176 -9.67 16.36 15.37
CA ALA A 176 -8.34 16.47 14.78
C ALA A 176 -8.41 16.67 13.27
N VAL A 177 -7.38 17.31 12.71
CA VAL A 177 -7.29 17.63 11.28
C VAL A 177 -5.92 17.25 10.76
N ILE A 178 -5.85 16.53 9.65
CA ILE A 178 -4.61 16.23 8.94
C ILE A 178 -4.72 16.83 7.54
N VAL A 179 -4.11 17.99 7.31
CA VAL A 179 -4.00 18.53 5.94
C VAL A 179 -2.87 17.81 5.22
N THR A 180 -3.21 17.04 4.19
CA THR A 180 -2.21 16.25 3.45
C THR A 180 -1.41 17.14 2.50
N GLY A 181 -0.08 17.03 2.58
CA GLY A 181 0.85 17.99 1.99
C GLY A 181 1.57 17.51 0.74
N GLY A 182 0.91 16.77 -0.17
CA GLY A 182 1.52 16.36 -1.44
C GLY A 182 2.17 17.52 -2.21
N HIS A 183 1.57 18.70 -2.18
CA HIS A 183 2.10 19.95 -2.77
C HIS A 183 3.01 20.75 -1.80
N LEU A 184 3.15 20.34 -0.55
CA LEU A 184 4.02 20.93 0.48
C LEU A 184 5.29 20.07 0.68
N LYS A 185 5.90 19.64 -0.41
CA LYS A 185 7.10 18.77 -0.42
C LYS A 185 6.89 17.44 0.34
N GLY A 186 5.66 16.95 0.39
CA GLY A 186 5.32 15.72 1.09
C GLY A 186 5.04 15.87 2.58
N THR A 187 5.06 17.07 3.17
CA THR A 187 4.81 17.28 4.60
C THR A 187 3.34 17.47 4.89
N ASP A 188 2.76 16.62 5.76
CA ASP A 188 1.39 16.77 6.25
C ASP A 188 1.36 17.59 7.53
N VAL A 189 0.28 18.34 7.75
CA VAL A 189 0.05 19.14 8.95
C VAL A 189 -1.04 18.50 9.79
N LEU A 190 -0.68 17.93 10.92
CA LEU A 190 -1.62 17.46 11.94
C LEU A 190 -1.90 18.58 12.95
N TYR A 191 -3.18 18.83 13.23
CA TYR A 191 -3.64 19.70 14.33
C TYR A 191 -4.60 18.91 15.22
N SER A 192 -4.25 18.74 16.48
CA SER A 192 -5.05 18.04 17.48
C SER A 192 -4.69 18.55 18.88
N ASN A 193 -5.65 18.56 19.81
CA ASN A 193 -5.44 19.05 21.17
C ASN A 193 -4.79 20.44 21.21
N GLU A 194 -5.17 21.32 20.28
CA GLU A 194 -4.64 22.69 20.12
C GLU A 194 -3.13 22.77 19.78
N GLU A 195 -2.51 21.65 19.39
CA GLU A 195 -1.10 21.57 19.03
C GLU A 195 -0.91 21.16 17.56
N PHE A 196 0.14 21.69 16.93
CA PHE A 196 0.58 21.33 15.59
C PHE A 196 1.69 20.31 15.63
N SER A 197 1.59 19.29 14.78
CA SER A 197 2.69 18.39 14.46
C SER A 197 2.88 18.32 12.95
N LEU A 198 4.13 18.34 12.51
CA LEU A 198 4.49 18.15 11.10
C LEU A 198 4.87 16.68 10.90
N ILE A 199 4.28 16.06 9.89
CA ILE A 199 4.58 14.69 9.49
C ILE A 199 5.34 14.79 8.18
N GLU A 200 6.65 14.72 8.29
CA GLU A 200 7.53 14.76 7.13
C GLU A 200 7.41 13.49 6.31
N GLY A 201 7.40 13.65 5.00
CA GLY A 201 7.35 12.55 4.04
C GLY A 201 8.21 12.84 2.82
N LYS A 202 8.24 11.88 1.89
CA LYS A 202 9.02 11.99 0.66
C LYS A 202 8.09 12.13 -0.54
N LEU A 203 8.47 12.94 -1.52
CA LEU A 203 7.83 12.94 -2.82
C LEU A 203 8.30 11.70 -3.59
N ILE A 204 7.43 10.73 -3.69
CA ILE A 204 7.69 9.46 -4.40
C ILE A 204 7.17 9.58 -5.83
N LYS A 205 7.98 9.14 -6.81
CA LYS A 205 7.53 8.99 -8.20
C LYS A 205 6.69 7.72 -8.32
N GLY A 206 5.52 7.83 -8.94
CA GLY A 206 4.62 6.71 -9.15
C GLY A 206 3.21 7.16 -9.45
N GLY A 207 2.29 6.23 -9.56
CA GLY A 207 0.86 6.51 -9.66
C GLY A 207 0.32 6.95 -8.30
N THR A 208 -0.54 7.95 -8.31
CA THR A 208 -1.11 8.57 -7.10
C THR A 208 -2.61 8.33 -6.95
N HIS A 209 -3.26 7.75 -7.98
CA HIS A 209 -4.71 7.52 -7.94
C HIS A 209 -5.11 6.64 -6.75
N GLY A 210 -6.01 7.18 -5.93
CA GLY A 210 -6.46 6.55 -4.68
C GLY A 210 -5.52 6.72 -3.47
N SER A 211 -4.48 7.55 -3.56
CA SER A 211 -3.58 7.81 -2.44
C SER A 211 -4.28 8.44 -1.24
N GLY A 212 -5.23 9.38 -1.44
CA GLY A 212 -6.04 9.98 -0.38
C GLY A 212 -6.91 8.95 0.33
N CYS A 213 -7.65 8.14 -0.42
CA CYS A 213 -8.47 7.05 0.13
C CYS A 213 -7.61 6.05 0.91
N THR A 214 -6.44 5.68 0.37
CA THR A 214 -5.49 4.79 1.05
C THR A 214 -4.98 5.41 2.36
N HIS A 215 -4.67 6.71 2.37
CA HIS A 215 -4.21 7.42 3.57
C HIS A 215 -5.28 7.43 4.67
N SER A 216 -6.49 7.89 4.35
CA SER A 216 -7.61 7.94 5.31
C SER A 216 -8.02 6.55 5.80
N ALA A 217 -8.00 5.52 4.93
CA ALA A 217 -8.26 4.14 5.31
C ALA A 217 -7.16 3.56 6.20
N ALA A 218 -5.88 3.88 5.95
CA ALA A 218 -4.77 3.44 6.79
C ALA A 218 -4.86 4.06 8.20
N ILE A 219 -5.19 5.35 8.31
CA ILE A 219 -5.48 6.00 9.61
C ILE A 219 -6.61 5.27 10.32
N THR A 220 -7.73 5.03 9.63
CA THR A 220 -8.89 4.33 10.18
C THR A 220 -8.52 2.94 10.72
N ALA A 221 -7.75 2.18 9.95
CA ALA A 221 -7.28 0.85 10.35
C ALA A 221 -6.41 0.88 11.61
N GLN A 222 -5.50 1.85 11.71
CA GLN A 222 -4.61 1.96 12.89
C GLN A 222 -5.36 2.48 14.12
N LEU A 223 -6.27 3.43 13.96
CA LEU A 223 -7.14 3.87 15.06
C LEU A 223 -8.06 2.74 15.56
N ALA A 224 -8.63 1.93 14.66
CA ALA A 224 -9.38 0.73 15.02
C ALA A 224 -8.57 -0.25 15.87
N LYS A 225 -7.25 -0.34 15.63
CA LYS A 225 -6.31 -1.14 16.43
C LYS A 225 -5.90 -0.49 17.74
N GLY A 226 -6.32 0.76 18.00
CA GLY A 226 -5.98 1.51 19.21
C GLY A 226 -4.65 2.25 19.16
N MET A 227 -4.07 2.44 17.97
CA MET A 227 -2.85 3.22 17.80
C MET A 227 -3.14 4.71 18.08
N PRO A 228 -2.25 5.44 18.79
CA PRO A 228 -2.39 6.89 18.97
C PRO A 228 -2.40 7.63 17.62
N LEU A 229 -3.20 8.72 17.53
CA LEU A 229 -3.41 9.43 16.26
C LEU A 229 -2.11 9.88 15.57
N ALA A 230 -1.18 10.47 16.32
CA ALA A 230 0.09 10.94 15.72
C ALA A 230 0.95 9.82 15.16
N GLU A 231 0.88 8.62 15.75
CA GLU A 231 1.55 7.42 15.25
C GLU A 231 0.80 6.85 14.03
N ALA A 232 -0.55 6.80 14.11
CA ALA A 232 -1.39 6.35 13.00
C ALA A 232 -1.21 7.22 11.76
N ALA A 233 -1.06 8.54 11.92
CA ALA A 233 -0.82 9.48 10.84
C ALA A 233 0.57 9.29 10.19
N ARG A 234 1.64 9.10 10.99
CA ARG A 234 2.98 8.76 10.48
C ARG A 234 2.98 7.42 9.72
N PHE A 235 2.38 6.40 10.32
CA PHE A 235 2.24 5.10 9.69
C PHE A 235 1.50 5.18 8.34
N ALA A 236 0.37 5.89 8.30
CA ALA A 236 -0.41 6.06 7.08
C ALA A 236 0.38 6.78 5.98
N LYS A 237 1.18 7.78 6.36
CA LYS A 237 2.09 8.48 5.44
C LYS A 237 3.09 7.52 4.80
N GLU A 238 3.82 6.76 5.61
CA GLU A 238 4.79 5.77 5.16
C GLU A 238 4.14 4.67 4.31
N PHE A 239 2.96 4.21 4.71
CA PHE A 239 2.21 3.20 3.97
C PHE A 239 1.82 3.68 2.56
N VAL A 240 1.34 4.92 2.44
CA VAL A 240 1.00 5.53 1.14
C VAL A 240 2.26 5.72 0.28
N GLU A 241 3.37 6.17 0.84
CA GLU A 241 4.64 6.30 0.12
C GLU A 241 5.10 4.96 -0.47
N GLN A 242 5.01 3.88 0.30
CA GLN A 242 5.29 2.54 -0.18
C GLN A 242 4.30 2.08 -1.26
N ALA A 243 3.01 2.39 -1.10
CA ALA A 243 1.99 2.04 -2.09
C ALA A 243 2.17 2.80 -3.42
N ILE A 244 2.63 4.07 -3.37
CA ILE A 244 2.98 4.88 -4.55
C ILE A 244 4.23 4.30 -5.24
N SER A 245 5.29 3.98 -4.48
CA SER A 245 6.53 3.44 -5.04
C SER A 245 6.34 2.09 -5.76
N ARG A 246 5.27 1.37 -5.41
CA ARG A 246 4.88 0.08 -6.00
C ARG A 246 3.63 0.18 -6.89
N SER A 247 3.28 1.38 -7.32
CA SER A 247 2.13 1.62 -8.20
C SER A 247 2.24 0.83 -9.51
N ILE A 248 1.10 0.43 -10.05
CA ILE A 248 1.05 -0.44 -11.23
C ILE A 248 0.45 0.32 -12.41
N ALA A 249 1.16 0.37 -13.52
CA ALA A 249 0.66 0.94 -14.78
C ALA A 249 -0.32 -0.05 -15.45
N ILE A 250 -1.62 0.10 -15.17
CA ILE A 250 -2.68 -0.81 -15.67
C ILE A 250 -3.55 -0.22 -16.77
N GLY A 251 -3.37 1.05 -17.10
CA GLY A 251 -4.20 1.75 -18.08
C GLY A 251 -3.45 2.89 -18.75
N LYS A 252 -4.19 3.73 -19.49
CA LYS A 252 -3.63 4.87 -20.26
C LYS A 252 -3.69 6.21 -19.51
N GLY A 253 -4.22 6.23 -18.29
CA GLY A 253 -4.37 7.40 -17.43
C GLY A 253 -3.59 7.29 -16.13
N ALA A 254 -4.14 7.87 -15.05
CA ALA A 254 -3.50 7.86 -13.73
C ALA A 254 -3.39 6.43 -13.17
N SER A 255 -2.18 6.01 -12.85
CA SER A 255 -1.92 4.68 -12.27
C SER A 255 -2.37 4.65 -10.81
N PRO A 256 -3.06 3.59 -10.36
CA PRO A 256 -3.42 3.45 -8.96
C PRO A 256 -2.21 3.10 -8.09
N VAL A 257 -2.28 3.50 -6.83
CA VAL A 257 -1.37 3.03 -5.79
C VAL A 257 -1.59 1.53 -5.52
N ASN A 258 -0.54 0.84 -5.07
CA ASN A 258 -0.61 -0.61 -4.77
C ASN A 258 -0.58 -0.85 -3.26
N GLN A 259 -1.73 -0.93 -2.64
CA GLN A 259 -1.89 -1.15 -1.20
C GLN A 259 -1.32 -2.50 -0.72
N LEU A 260 -1.31 -3.51 -1.59
CA LEU A 260 -0.79 -4.86 -1.28
C LEU A 260 0.68 -5.03 -1.66
N GLY A 261 1.30 -4.04 -2.32
CA GLY A 261 2.64 -4.16 -2.90
C GLY A 261 3.71 -4.60 -1.90
N SER A 262 3.71 -4.05 -0.69
CA SER A 262 4.67 -4.43 0.36
C SER A 262 4.42 -5.85 0.88
N THR A 263 3.16 -6.22 1.11
CA THR A 263 2.78 -7.58 1.56
C THR A 263 3.18 -8.63 0.54
N LEU A 264 2.92 -8.38 -0.75
CA LEU A 264 3.29 -9.29 -1.84
C LEU A 264 4.81 -9.40 -1.99
N ALA A 265 5.55 -8.31 -1.77
CA ALA A 265 7.01 -8.33 -1.79
C ALA A 265 7.59 -9.20 -0.66
N GLU A 266 7.06 -9.07 0.56
CA GLU A 266 7.49 -9.92 1.68
C GLU A 266 7.12 -11.40 1.46
N ALA A 267 5.92 -11.69 0.94
CA ALA A 267 5.55 -13.05 0.53
C ALA A 267 6.49 -13.59 -0.57
N GLY A 268 6.88 -12.75 -1.52
CA GLY A 268 7.86 -13.07 -2.57
C GLY A 268 9.24 -13.42 -2.00
N LYS A 269 9.69 -12.73 -0.95
CA LYS A 269 10.95 -13.04 -0.25
C LYS A 269 10.93 -14.45 0.33
N TYR A 270 9.85 -14.84 0.98
CA TYR A 270 9.70 -16.21 1.50
C TYR A 270 9.83 -17.26 0.40
N GLN A 271 9.15 -17.05 -0.73
CA GLN A 271 9.24 -17.97 -1.87
C GLN A 271 10.65 -18.05 -2.45
N VAL A 272 11.37 -16.92 -2.53
CA VAL A 272 12.77 -16.88 -3.01
C VAL A 272 13.68 -17.65 -2.06
N LEU A 273 13.57 -17.45 -0.75
CA LEU A 273 14.36 -18.23 0.23
C LEU A 273 14.11 -19.73 0.09
N LYS A 274 12.84 -20.12 -0.05
CA LYS A 274 12.45 -21.52 -0.24
C LYS A 274 13.06 -22.09 -1.53
N ASN A 275 12.93 -21.40 -2.66
CA ASN A 275 13.45 -21.84 -3.94
C ASN A 275 14.98 -22.02 -3.92
N VAL A 276 15.71 -21.07 -3.32
CA VAL A 276 17.18 -21.17 -3.20
C VAL A 276 17.58 -22.31 -2.26
N ALA A 277 16.86 -22.50 -1.15
CA ALA A 277 17.13 -23.60 -0.22
C ALA A 277 16.88 -24.97 -0.88
N GLU A 278 15.80 -25.13 -1.64
CA GLU A 278 15.53 -26.35 -2.41
C GLU A 278 16.60 -26.61 -3.47
N ALA A 279 17.06 -25.56 -4.18
CA ALA A 279 18.14 -25.68 -5.14
C ALA A 279 19.48 -26.08 -4.49
N VAL A 280 19.78 -25.55 -3.30
CA VAL A 280 20.97 -25.94 -2.50
C VAL A 280 20.89 -27.41 -2.14
N LEU A 281 19.73 -27.92 -1.68
CA LEU A 281 19.52 -29.32 -1.36
C LEU A 281 19.70 -30.25 -2.59
N LEU A 282 19.24 -29.82 -3.76
CA LEU A 282 19.46 -30.55 -5.02
C LEU A 282 20.96 -30.64 -5.33
N ILE A 283 21.70 -29.55 -5.17
CA ILE A 283 23.15 -29.51 -5.38
C ILE A 283 23.88 -30.42 -4.38
N GLU A 284 23.56 -30.36 -3.09
CA GLU A 284 24.22 -31.17 -2.05
C GLU A 284 23.93 -32.67 -2.24
N ASN A 285 22.80 -33.05 -2.80
CA ASN A 285 22.43 -34.42 -3.10
C ASN A 285 22.98 -34.94 -4.44
N SER A 286 23.50 -34.06 -5.31
CA SER A 286 24.10 -34.45 -6.59
C SER A 286 25.62 -34.62 -6.43
N ARG A 287 26.08 -35.87 -6.50
CA ARG A 287 27.55 -36.17 -6.45
C ARG A 287 28.25 -35.62 -7.71
N GLU A 288 27.60 -35.65 -8.85
CA GLU A 288 28.11 -35.19 -10.14
C GLU A 288 28.38 -33.68 -10.10
N PHE A 289 27.60 -32.92 -9.35
CA PHE A 289 27.79 -31.47 -9.20
C PHE A 289 29.14 -31.10 -8.52
N PHE A 290 29.75 -32.06 -7.81
CA PHE A 290 31.05 -31.88 -7.17
C PHE A 290 32.13 -31.38 -8.14
N ASP A 291 32.13 -31.91 -9.37
CA ASP A 291 33.11 -31.56 -10.40
C ASP A 291 32.86 -30.17 -11.03
N LEU A 292 31.63 -29.66 -10.93
CA LEU A 292 31.27 -28.34 -11.40
C LEU A 292 31.57 -27.21 -10.40
N ILE A 293 31.98 -27.53 -9.17
CA ILE A 293 32.31 -26.52 -8.16
C ILE A 293 33.70 -25.93 -8.46
N PRO A 294 33.82 -24.59 -8.67
CA PRO A 294 35.11 -23.91 -8.81
C PRO A 294 36.00 -24.04 -7.56
N GLU A 295 37.30 -23.83 -7.69
CA GLU A 295 38.21 -23.79 -6.54
C GLU A 295 37.83 -22.75 -5.49
N VAL A 296 37.30 -21.59 -5.97
CA VAL A 296 36.80 -20.52 -5.10
C VAL A 296 35.44 -20.79 -4.48
N GLY A 297 34.82 -21.95 -4.77
CA GLY A 297 33.48 -22.31 -4.37
C GLY A 297 32.40 -21.79 -5.34
N CYS A 298 31.23 -22.43 -5.25
CA CYS A 298 30.02 -22.09 -6.01
C CYS A 298 29.06 -21.28 -5.13
N ASN A 299 28.22 -20.47 -5.72
CA ASN A 299 27.06 -19.90 -5.07
C ASN A 299 25.87 -19.89 -6.02
N ILE A 300 24.67 -20.03 -5.47
CA ILE A 300 23.40 -19.89 -6.18
C ILE A 300 22.61 -18.77 -5.55
N ALA A 301 21.99 -17.94 -6.37
CA ALA A 301 21.23 -16.79 -5.92
C ALA A 301 19.95 -16.61 -6.72
N MET A 302 18.93 -16.00 -6.09
CA MET A 302 17.70 -15.61 -6.73
C MET A 302 17.19 -14.28 -6.14
N GLY A 303 16.76 -13.37 -7.02
CA GLY A 303 16.13 -12.10 -6.65
C GLY A 303 14.60 -12.21 -6.52
N ILE A 304 14.01 -11.35 -5.70
CA ILE A 304 12.57 -11.09 -5.76
C ILE A 304 12.20 -10.48 -7.12
N GLN A 305 10.91 -10.44 -7.46
CA GLN A 305 10.47 -10.03 -8.80
C GLN A 305 10.94 -8.63 -9.21
N ASP A 306 10.98 -7.68 -8.31
CA ASP A 306 11.38 -6.30 -8.56
C ASP A 306 12.65 -5.95 -7.77
N ALA A 307 13.61 -6.88 -7.71
CA ALA A 307 14.87 -6.68 -7.00
C ALA A 307 15.62 -5.47 -7.55
N SER A 308 16.01 -4.54 -6.67
CA SER A 308 16.71 -3.30 -7.00
C SER A 308 18.06 -3.16 -6.29
N SER A 309 18.30 -3.99 -5.31
CA SER A 309 19.52 -3.98 -4.48
C SER A 309 20.01 -5.39 -4.17
N VAL A 310 21.26 -5.50 -3.75
CA VAL A 310 21.83 -6.79 -3.33
C VAL A 310 21.08 -7.39 -2.12
N PHE A 311 20.37 -6.58 -1.36
CA PHE A 311 19.53 -7.01 -0.24
C PHE A 311 18.17 -7.60 -0.68
N ASP A 312 17.84 -7.52 -1.96
CA ASP A 312 16.65 -8.12 -2.57
C ASP A 312 16.97 -9.48 -3.22
N VAL A 313 18.22 -9.96 -3.07
CA VAL A 313 18.72 -11.22 -3.65
C VAL A 313 19.15 -12.14 -2.51
N ALA A 314 18.57 -13.34 -2.48
CA ALA A 314 18.98 -14.41 -1.56
C ALA A 314 20.06 -15.27 -2.18
N ALA A 315 21.04 -15.69 -1.37
CA ALA A 315 22.13 -16.57 -1.74
C ALA A 315 22.61 -17.38 -0.53
N VAL A 316 23.51 -18.35 -0.74
CA VAL A 316 24.16 -19.08 0.37
C VAL A 316 25.16 -18.17 1.07
N SER A 317 25.06 -18.05 2.40
CA SER A 317 26.07 -17.39 3.22
C SER A 317 27.39 -18.20 3.22
N GLY A 318 28.47 -17.59 2.82
CA GLY A 318 29.70 -18.31 2.53
C GLY A 318 29.72 -18.80 1.08
N ARG A 319 29.60 -20.07 0.84
CA ARG A 319 29.57 -20.68 -0.51
C ARG A 319 29.18 -22.15 -0.39
N ILE A 320 28.98 -22.78 -1.55
CA ILE A 320 28.93 -24.24 -1.70
C ILE A 320 30.33 -24.70 -2.09
N VAL A 321 30.91 -25.57 -1.30
CA VAL A 321 32.30 -26.01 -1.42
C VAL A 321 32.40 -27.53 -1.60
N ARG A 322 33.57 -28.01 -2.03
CA ARG A 322 33.91 -29.44 -2.07
C ARG A 322 34.32 -29.92 -0.67
N LEU A 323 33.51 -30.79 -0.06
CA LEU A 323 33.82 -31.37 1.25
C LEU A 323 33.57 -32.88 1.23
N LYS A 324 34.57 -33.67 1.63
CA LYS A 324 34.45 -35.16 1.71
C LYS A 324 33.82 -35.81 0.44
N LYS A 325 34.23 -35.36 -0.73
CA LYS A 325 33.73 -35.85 -2.06
C LYS A 325 32.27 -35.59 -2.32
N ALA A 326 31.71 -34.54 -1.71
CA ALA A 326 30.35 -34.08 -1.97
C ALA A 326 30.28 -32.53 -1.99
N PRO A 327 29.32 -31.93 -2.67
CA PRO A 327 28.97 -30.52 -2.47
C PRO A 327 28.51 -30.27 -1.04
N HIS A 328 28.88 -29.13 -0.47
CA HIS A 328 28.45 -28.77 0.88
C HIS A 328 28.27 -27.25 1.00
N ALA A 329 27.09 -26.81 1.41
CA ALA A 329 26.80 -25.40 1.70
C ALA A 329 27.38 -25.02 3.06
N VAL A 330 28.29 -24.04 3.09
CA VAL A 330 29.02 -23.63 4.33
C VAL A 330 28.09 -22.89 5.30
N GLY A 331 27.03 -22.24 4.77
CA GLY A 331 26.09 -21.47 5.57
C GLY A 331 24.66 -21.56 5.07
N CYS A 332 23.75 -20.88 5.77
CA CYS A 332 22.34 -20.86 5.42
C CYS A 332 22.06 -19.90 4.24
N VAL A 333 20.89 -20.07 3.61
CA VAL A 333 20.37 -19.14 2.62
C VAL A 333 19.86 -17.89 3.31
N ALA A 334 20.31 -16.72 2.85
CA ALA A 334 19.87 -15.43 3.39
C ALA A 334 19.88 -14.34 2.30
N PHE A 335 19.07 -13.32 2.47
CA PHE A 335 19.12 -12.11 1.66
C PHE A 335 20.40 -11.31 1.96
N GLY A 336 21.00 -10.70 0.92
CA GLY A 336 22.24 -9.94 1.05
C GLY A 336 23.49 -10.78 1.34
N ALA A 337 23.39 -12.11 1.32
CA ALA A 337 24.47 -13.03 1.72
C ALA A 337 25.68 -13.03 0.77
N SER A 338 25.51 -12.63 -0.48
CA SER A 338 26.60 -12.60 -1.48
C SER A 338 26.44 -11.43 -2.45
N SER A 339 27.29 -10.44 -2.33
CA SER A 339 27.25 -9.25 -3.19
C SER A 339 27.67 -9.53 -4.64
N HIS A 340 28.55 -10.51 -4.87
CA HIS A 340 29.07 -10.81 -6.21
C HIS A 340 27.98 -11.40 -7.10
N ILE A 341 27.40 -12.55 -6.70
CA ILE A 341 26.38 -13.22 -7.51
C ILE A 341 25.07 -12.41 -7.54
N ALA A 342 24.77 -11.64 -6.50
CA ALA A 342 23.62 -10.74 -6.47
C ALA A 342 23.70 -9.67 -7.55
N ARG A 343 24.89 -9.10 -7.81
CA ARG A 343 25.08 -8.15 -8.91
C ARG A 343 24.83 -8.79 -10.27
N ILE A 344 25.22 -10.05 -10.46
CA ILE A 344 24.95 -10.79 -11.70
C ILE A 344 23.44 -10.93 -11.89
N VAL A 345 22.70 -11.35 -10.85
CA VAL A 345 21.24 -11.45 -10.88
C VAL A 345 20.60 -10.10 -11.24
N LEU A 346 21.00 -9.02 -10.55
CA LEU A 346 20.46 -7.69 -10.82
C LEU A 346 20.75 -7.20 -12.23
N THR A 347 21.95 -7.47 -12.74
CA THR A 347 22.32 -7.14 -14.13
C THR A 347 21.46 -7.94 -15.12
N SER A 348 21.30 -9.24 -14.93
CA SER A 348 20.44 -10.08 -15.78
C SER A 348 18.99 -9.59 -15.77
N MET A 349 18.45 -9.23 -14.60
CA MET A 349 17.10 -8.69 -14.45
C MET A 349 16.94 -7.34 -15.16
N HIS A 350 17.99 -6.53 -15.28
CA HIS A 350 17.93 -5.27 -16.02
C HIS A 350 17.64 -5.50 -17.52
N PHE A 351 18.18 -6.56 -18.10
CA PHE A 351 17.93 -6.94 -19.49
C PHE A 351 16.64 -7.75 -19.66
N ASN A 352 16.35 -8.64 -18.72
CA ASN A 352 15.15 -9.46 -18.73
C ASN A 352 14.71 -9.75 -17.29
N ASN A 353 13.61 -9.13 -16.87
CA ASN A 353 13.09 -9.22 -15.49
C ASN A 353 12.69 -10.66 -15.08
N PHE A 354 12.57 -11.59 -16.02
CA PHE A 354 12.35 -13.01 -15.72
C PHE A 354 13.63 -13.78 -15.38
N MET A 355 14.81 -13.26 -15.72
CA MET A 355 16.10 -13.87 -15.42
C MET A 355 16.56 -13.52 -14.00
N ARG A 356 15.89 -14.07 -12.98
CA ARG A 356 16.05 -13.72 -11.58
C ARG A 356 16.97 -14.62 -10.76
N ALA A 357 17.58 -15.62 -11.37
CA ALA A 357 18.47 -16.56 -10.71
C ALA A 357 19.80 -16.67 -11.43
N ALA A 358 20.86 -16.94 -10.68
CA ALA A 358 22.18 -17.20 -11.20
C ALA A 358 22.93 -18.21 -10.33
N ILE A 359 23.77 -18.98 -10.97
CA ILE A 359 24.73 -19.89 -10.32
C ILE A 359 26.09 -19.75 -11.01
N ASN A 360 27.17 -19.78 -10.26
CA ASN A 360 28.51 -19.86 -10.83
C ASN A 360 29.05 -21.28 -10.76
N ILE A 361 29.55 -21.78 -11.85
CA ILE A 361 30.16 -23.11 -11.95
C ILE A 361 31.59 -23.02 -12.47
N ARG A 362 32.34 -24.12 -12.39
CA ARG A 362 33.67 -24.23 -12.95
C ARG A 362 33.57 -24.15 -14.48
N TYR A 363 34.42 -23.31 -15.07
CA TYR A 363 34.56 -23.25 -16.52
C TYR A 363 35.17 -24.55 -17.06
N SER A 364 34.56 -25.11 -18.11
CA SER A 364 35.17 -26.11 -18.99
C SER A 364 34.48 -26.05 -20.38
N GLU A 365 35.17 -26.50 -21.40
CA GLU A 365 34.63 -26.56 -22.76
C GLU A 365 33.43 -27.52 -22.84
N GLU A 366 33.48 -28.63 -22.09
CA GLU A 366 32.39 -29.60 -22.02
C GLU A 366 31.14 -29.00 -21.39
N ALA A 367 31.30 -28.14 -20.37
CA ALA A 367 30.16 -27.45 -19.74
C ALA A 367 29.50 -26.45 -20.70
N ILE A 368 30.30 -25.78 -21.53
CA ILE A 368 29.75 -24.87 -22.58
C ILE A 368 28.97 -25.68 -23.63
N LEU A 369 29.58 -26.75 -24.17
CA LEU A 369 28.92 -27.60 -25.15
C LEU A 369 27.61 -28.17 -24.61
N ALA A 370 27.60 -28.64 -23.35
CA ALA A 370 26.38 -29.12 -22.72
C ALA A 370 25.32 -28.03 -22.55
N CYS A 371 25.68 -26.79 -22.25
CA CYS A 371 24.76 -25.67 -22.22
C CYS A 371 24.13 -25.38 -23.61
N GLU A 372 24.94 -25.39 -24.64
CA GLU A 372 24.50 -25.19 -26.02
C GLU A 372 23.55 -26.32 -26.50
N GLU A 373 23.90 -27.59 -26.21
CA GLU A 373 23.05 -28.77 -26.51
C GLU A 373 21.70 -28.69 -25.76
N LEU A 374 21.66 -28.12 -24.56
CA LEU A 374 20.45 -27.87 -23.80
C LEU A 374 19.66 -26.64 -24.25
N GLY A 375 20.17 -25.90 -25.25
CA GLY A 375 19.50 -24.73 -25.83
C GLY A 375 19.70 -23.44 -25.03
N PHE A 376 20.70 -23.37 -24.15
CA PHE A 376 21.08 -22.11 -23.51
C PHE A 376 21.89 -21.22 -24.45
N SER A 377 21.67 -19.91 -24.37
CA SER A 377 22.52 -18.94 -25.05
C SER A 377 23.85 -18.81 -24.31
N VAL A 378 24.94 -18.94 -25.04
CA VAL A 378 26.30 -18.75 -24.51
C VAL A 378 26.85 -17.41 -24.97
N GLU A 379 27.21 -16.57 -24.01
CA GLU A 379 27.81 -15.26 -24.25
C GLU A 379 29.17 -15.19 -23.58
N SER A 380 30.13 -14.57 -24.27
CA SER A 380 31.47 -14.33 -23.74
C SER A 380 31.75 -12.84 -23.61
N PHE A 381 32.52 -12.44 -22.63
CA PHE A 381 33.01 -11.07 -22.49
C PHE A 381 34.54 -11.07 -22.30
N SER A 382 35.22 -10.15 -22.95
CA SER A 382 36.61 -9.83 -22.64
C SER A 382 36.69 -8.76 -21.56
N ARG A 383 37.67 -8.87 -20.66
CA ARG A 383 37.96 -7.82 -19.69
C ARG A 383 38.58 -6.61 -20.33
#